data_89de9d9379e8e5299d299c16b013a433
#
_entry.id   89de9d9379e8e5299d299c16b013a433
#
_cell.length_a   1.000
_cell.length_b   1.000
_cell.length_c   1.000
_cell.angle_alpha   90.00
_cell.angle_beta   90.00
_cell.angle_gamma   90.00
#
_symmetry.space_group_name_H-M   'P 1'
#
loop_
_entity.id
_entity.type
_entity.pdbx_description
1 polymer ?
#
loop_
_entity_poly.entity_id
_entity_poly.type
_entity_poly.pdbx_seq_one_letter_code
_entity_poly.pdbx_strand_id
1 'polypeptide(L)'
;MEEVEVLRERAYSFLRNAKRLYEEGEYDIAAFCIEQFCQLFLKYKLLVKVGAYPRTHSLMRLLRELDSAAPGGGLSSFIDSELMSITRVEDAYIVSRYFPRRYERGEVEKLLAFAERFEEAIKDV
;
A
#
# COMPACT_ATOMS: atom_id res chain seq x y z
N MET A 1 -21.69 -0.58 -5.24
CA MET A 1 -21.37 0.70 -4.61
C MET A 1 -20.24 1.37 -5.36
N GLU A 2 -20.53 2.49 -5.95
CA GLU A 2 -19.62 3.14 -6.91
C GLU A 2 -18.31 3.61 -6.26
N GLU A 3 -18.37 4.22 -5.07
CA GLU A 3 -17.20 4.71 -4.37
C GLU A 3 -16.21 3.58 -4.06
N VAL A 4 -16.70 2.45 -3.63
CA VAL A 4 -15.89 1.27 -3.34
C VAL A 4 -15.16 0.79 -4.59
N GLU A 5 -15.87 0.68 -5.71
CA GLU A 5 -15.26 0.24 -6.97
C GLU A 5 -14.23 1.23 -7.49
N VAL A 6 -14.48 2.52 -7.33
CA VAL A 6 -13.53 3.55 -7.76
C VAL A 6 -12.21 3.43 -6.98
N LEU A 7 -12.29 3.26 -5.67
CA LEU A 7 -11.08 3.08 -4.84
C LEU A 7 -10.30 1.84 -5.26
N ARG A 8 -11.00 0.74 -5.46
CA ARG A 8 -10.37 -0.51 -5.87
C ARG A 8 -9.67 -0.36 -7.23
N GLU A 9 -10.35 0.21 -8.20
CA GLU A 9 -9.80 0.42 -9.54
C GLU A 9 -8.57 1.33 -9.51
N ARG A 10 -8.63 2.40 -8.72
CA ARG A 10 -7.49 3.32 -8.59
C ARG A 10 -6.31 2.66 -7.90
N ALA A 11 -6.57 1.83 -6.88
CA ALA A 11 -5.50 1.09 -6.23
C ALA A 11 -4.74 0.23 -7.23
N TYR A 12 -5.44 -0.56 -8.02
CA TYR A 12 -4.79 -1.42 -9.01
C TYR A 12 -4.15 -0.64 -10.16
N SER A 13 -4.71 0.51 -10.52
CA SER A 13 -4.06 1.40 -11.49
C SER A 13 -2.69 1.86 -10.98
N PHE A 14 -2.60 2.22 -9.71
CA PHE A 14 -1.31 2.60 -9.13
C PHE A 14 -0.31 1.43 -9.14
N LEU A 15 -0.78 0.22 -8.83
CA LEU A 15 0.11 -0.95 -8.86
C LEU A 15 0.62 -1.23 -10.28
N ARG A 16 -0.25 -1.19 -11.27
CA ARG A 16 0.16 -1.39 -12.67
C ARG A 16 1.16 -0.31 -13.10
N ASN A 17 0.89 0.94 -12.73
CA ASN A 17 1.80 2.04 -13.06
C ASN A 17 3.14 1.92 -12.34
N ALA A 18 3.15 1.43 -11.10
CA ALA A 18 4.39 1.19 -10.39
C ALA A 18 5.27 0.19 -11.14
N LYS A 19 4.68 -0.90 -11.62
CA LYS A 19 5.42 -1.92 -12.38
C LYS A 19 5.96 -1.36 -13.69
N ARG A 20 5.14 -0.58 -14.41
CA ARG A 20 5.56 0.06 -15.66
C ARG A 20 6.69 1.05 -15.43
N LEU A 21 6.55 1.90 -14.43
CA LEU A 21 7.56 2.91 -14.11
C LEU A 21 8.87 2.28 -13.64
N TYR A 22 8.79 1.18 -12.91
CA TYR A 22 9.98 0.42 -12.53
C TYR A 22 10.74 -0.05 -13.77
N GLU A 23 10.02 -0.63 -14.75
CA GLU A 23 10.65 -1.10 -15.99
C GLU A 23 11.27 0.04 -16.78
N GLU A 24 10.71 1.24 -16.68
CA GLU A 24 11.22 2.42 -17.36
C GLU A 24 12.36 3.13 -16.60
N GLY A 25 12.72 2.65 -15.43
CA GLY A 25 13.75 3.28 -14.62
C GLY A 25 13.29 4.50 -13.84
N GLU A 26 12.00 4.74 -13.76
CA GLU A 26 11.41 5.85 -13.02
C GLU A 26 11.14 5.43 -11.57
N TYR A 27 12.21 5.24 -10.81
CA TYR A 27 12.14 4.58 -9.49
C TYR A 27 11.44 5.41 -8.43
N ASP A 28 11.66 6.73 -8.41
CA ASP A 28 11.04 7.60 -7.41
C ASP A 28 9.53 7.56 -7.51
N ILE A 29 9.00 7.71 -8.72
CA ILE A 29 7.56 7.72 -8.92
C ILE A 29 6.97 6.31 -8.77
N ALA A 30 7.73 5.28 -9.14
CA ALA A 30 7.32 3.91 -8.90
C ALA A 30 7.10 3.67 -7.39
N ALA A 31 8.04 4.13 -6.55
CA ALA A 31 7.92 4.00 -5.09
C ALA A 31 6.66 4.71 -4.58
N PHE A 32 6.40 5.93 -5.08
CA PHE A 32 5.19 6.66 -4.72
C PHE A 32 3.92 5.88 -5.11
N CYS A 33 3.90 5.31 -6.30
CA CYS A 33 2.75 4.53 -6.77
C CYS A 33 2.51 3.29 -5.92
N ILE A 34 3.56 2.64 -5.44
CA ILE A 34 3.43 1.49 -4.55
C ILE A 34 2.74 1.91 -3.25
N GLU A 35 3.18 3.04 -2.68
CA GLU A 35 2.57 3.56 -1.46
C GLU A 35 1.10 3.89 -1.69
N GLN A 36 0.77 4.53 -2.79
CA GLN A 36 -0.62 4.86 -3.13
C GLN A 36 -1.47 3.61 -3.33
N PHE A 37 -0.93 2.57 -3.96
CA PHE A 37 -1.63 1.30 -4.05
C PHE A 37 -1.99 0.78 -2.67
N CYS A 38 -1.03 0.74 -1.76
CA CYS A 38 -1.26 0.20 -0.42
C CYS A 38 -2.32 1.02 0.33
N GLN A 39 -2.23 2.35 0.27
CA GLN A 39 -3.21 3.22 0.91
C GLN A 39 -4.62 3.00 0.38
N LEU A 40 -4.78 3.07 -0.92
CA LEU A 40 -6.11 2.97 -1.53
C LEU A 40 -6.71 1.58 -1.36
N PHE A 41 -5.88 0.55 -1.40
CA PHE A 41 -6.35 -0.82 -1.22
C PHE A 41 -6.88 -1.03 0.21
N LEU A 42 -6.18 -0.48 1.22
CA LEU A 42 -6.65 -0.53 2.61
C LEU A 42 -7.93 0.26 2.81
N LYS A 43 -8.00 1.45 2.23
CA LYS A 43 -9.20 2.29 2.32
C LYS A 43 -10.40 1.63 1.64
N TYR A 44 -10.17 0.99 0.49
CA TYR A 44 -11.18 0.18 -0.17
C TYR A 44 -11.70 -0.92 0.76
N LYS A 45 -10.78 -1.68 1.37
CA LYS A 45 -11.17 -2.78 2.27
C LYS A 45 -11.92 -2.28 3.50
N LEU A 46 -11.49 -1.18 4.09
CA LEU A 46 -12.18 -0.59 5.24
C LEU A 46 -13.58 -0.11 4.85
N LEU A 47 -13.71 0.48 3.68
CA LEU A 47 -15.02 0.94 3.20
C LEU A 47 -15.99 -0.23 3.03
N VAL A 48 -15.49 -1.39 2.55
CA VAL A 48 -16.30 -2.61 2.44
C VAL A 48 -16.68 -3.15 3.82
N LYS A 49 -15.72 -3.19 4.75
CA LYS A 49 -15.92 -3.84 6.05
C LYS A 49 -16.67 -3.00 7.06
N VAL A 50 -16.39 -1.70 7.11
CA VAL A 50 -16.93 -0.81 8.15
C VAL A 50 -17.70 0.40 7.59
N GLY A 51 -17.64 0.64 6.30
CA GLY A 51 -18.33 1.76 5.67
C GLY A 51 -17.60 3.09 5.77
N ALA A 52 -16.40 3.13 6.33
CA ALA A 52 -15.61 4.35 6.49
C ALA A 52 -14.14 4.01 6.74
N TYR A 53 -13.27 4.99 6.56
CA TYR A 53 -11.86 4.86 6.89
C TYR A 53 -11.35 6.18 7.49
N PRO A 54 -10.32 6.13 8.36
CA PRO A 54 -9.79 7.34 8.96
C PRO A 54 -9.04 8.19 7.93
N ARG A 55 -9.05 9.50 8.13
CA ARG A 55 -8.27 10.43 7.30
C ARG A 55 -6.82 10.41 7.78
N THR A 56 -6.04 9.53 7.20
CA THR A 56 -4.64 9.37 7.56
C THR A 56 -3.86 8.86 6.37
N HIS A 57 -2.56 9.15 6.35
CA HIS A 57 -1.61 8.56 5.41
C HIS A 57 -0.82 7.43 6.06
N SER A 58 -1.08 7.13 7.32
CA SER A 58 -0.38 6.06 8.02
C SER A 58 -0.90 4.70 7.60
N LEU A 59 -0.06 3.95 6.89
CA LEU A 59 -0.39 2.58 6.50
C LEU A 59 -0.56 1.70 7.74
N MET A 60 0.28 1.91 8.74
CA MET A 60 0.21 1.16 10.00
C MET A 60 -1.16 1.35 10.65
N ARG A 61 -1.64 2.59 10.72
CA ARG A 61 -2.95 2.86 11.30
C ARG A 61 -4.06 2.21 10.50
N LEU A 62 -4.00 2.30 9.17
CA LEU A 62 -5.01 1.68 8.31
C LEU A 62 -5.02 0.16 8.47
N LEU A 63 -3.83 -0.45 8.54
CA LEU A 63 -3.70 -1.89 8.77
C LEU A 63 -4.29 -2.31 10.13
N ARG A 64 -4.00 -1.55 11.19
CA ARG A 64 -4.54 -1.83 12.53
C ARG A 64 -6.06 -1.70 12.56
N GLU A 65 -6.60 -0.71 11.87
CA GLU A 65 -8.05 -0.53 11.77
C GLU A 65 -8.69 -1.73 11.04
N LEU A 66 -8.06 -2.18 9.96
CA LEU A 66 -8.58 -3.35 9.23
C LEU A 66 -8.48 -4.62 10.06
N ASP A 67 -7.38 -4.80 10.79
CA ASP A 67 -7.21 -5.94 11.69
C ASP A 67 -8.32 -5.96 12.75
N SER A 68 -8.64 -4.80 13.31
CA SER A 68 -9.72 -4.68 14.29
C SER A 68 -11.09 -5.01 13.70
N ALA A 69 -11.30 -4.67 12.44
CA ALA A 69 -12.56 -4.92 11.73
C ALA A 69 -12.72 -6.38 11.30
N ALA A 70 -11.61 -7.12 11.21
CA ALA A 70 -11.59 -8.50 10.75
C ALA A 70 -10.67 -9.33 11.65
N PRO A 71 -11.01 -9.48 12.94
CA PRO A 71 -10.17 -10.23 13.87
C PRO A 71 -10.05 -11.68 13.44
N GLY A 72 -8.84 -12.24 13.58
CA GLY A 72 -8.58 -13.61 13.17
C GLY A 72 -8.26 -13.78 11.70
N GLY A 73 -8.18 -12.68 10.93
CA GLY A 73 -7.83 -12.72 9.52
C GLY A 73 -6.34 -12.85 9.23
N GLY A 74 -5.50 -12.95 10.26
CA GLY A 74 -4.06 -13.12 10.08
C GLY A 74 -3.29 -11.82 9.88
N LEU A 75 -3.95 -10.68 9.90
CA LEU A 75 -3.29 -9.39 9.66
C LEU A 75 -2.30 -9.02 10.77
N SER A 76 -2.59 -9.39 12.00
CA SER A 76 -1.67 -9.13 13.12
C SER A 76 -0.30 -9.75 12.87
N SER A 77 -0.27 -11.02 12.43
CA SER A 77 0.98 -11.71 12.09
C SER A 77 1.67 -11.06 10.89
N PHE A 78 0.92 -10.68 9.89
CA PHE A 78 1.47 -10.01 8.72
C PHE A 78 2.12 -8.68 9.11
N ILE A 79 1.42 -7.87 9.94
CA ILE A 79 1.95 -6.59 10.41
C ILE A 79 3.27 -6.81 11.16
N ASP A 80 3.30 -7.78 12.08
CA ASP A 80 4.48 -8.04 12.87
C ASP A 80 5.66 -8.50 12.01
N SER A 81 5.42 -9.34 11.02
CA SER A 81 6.48 -9.84 10.15
C SER A 81 6.96 -8.81 9.13
N GLU A 82 6.15 -7.79 8.81
CA GLU A 82 6.46 -6.82 7.77
C GLU A 82 6.64 -5.38 8.29
N LEU A 83 6.90 -5.22 9.57
CA LEU A 83 7.04 -3.88 10.17
C LEU A 83 7.98 -2.96 9.41
N MET A 84 9.16 -3.46 9.06
CA MET A 84 10.15 -2.64 8.36
C MET A 84 9.68 -2.27 6.96
N SER A 85 9.09 -3.22 6.25
CA SER A 85 8.60 -2.97 4.89
C SER A 85 7.43 -1.98 4.89
N ILE A 86 6.52 -2.12 5.86
CA ILE A 86 5.38 -1.19 6.00
C ILE A 86 5.91 0.24 6.22
N THR A 87 6.87 0.40 7.10
CA THR A 87 7.49 1.71 7.37
C THR A 87 8.15 2.29 6.12
N ARG A 88 8.90 1.44 5.38
CA ARG A 88 9.57 1.87 4.15
C ARG A 88 8.59 2.33 3.09
N VAL A 89 7.48 1.60 2.91
CA VAL A 89 6.45 1.99 1.96
C VAL A 89 5.78 3.28 2.41
N GLU A 90 5.44 3.39 3.68
CA GLU A 90 4.82 4.61 4.23
C GLU A 90 5.69 5.84 3.99
N ASP A 91 7.01 5.71 4.21
CA ASP A 91 7.96 6.79 3.98
C ASP A 91 7.95 7.29 2.53
N ALA A 92 7.67 6.41 1.58
CA ALA A 92 7.67 6.77 0.16
C ALA A 92 6.66 7.88 -0.18
N TYR A 93 5.65 8.07 0.64
CA TYR A 93 4.68 9.16 0.46
C TYR A 93 5.37 10.52 0.41
N ILE A 94 6.38 10.71 1.25
CA ILE A 94 7.13 11.98 1.35
C ILE A 94 8.47 11.90 0.63
N VAL A 95 9.24 10.84 0.89
CA VAL A 95 10.62 10.72 0.41
C VAL A 95 10.68 10.74 -1.12
N SER A 96 9.77 10.04 -1.78
CA SER A 96 9.79 9.92 -3.24
C SER A 96 9.58 11.24 -3.97
N ARG A 97 8.95 12.23 -3.33
CA ARG A 97 8.59 13.50 -3.98
C ARG A 97 9.41 14.68 -3.50
N TYR A 98 9.78 14.72 -2.24
CA TYR A 98 10.32 15.93 -1.62
C TYR A 98 11.75 15.83 -1.14
N PHE A 99 12.26 14.63 -0.83
CA PHE A 99 13.64 14.50 -0.37
C PHE A 99 14.60 14.49 -1.55
N PRO A 100 15.77 15.10 -1.41
CA PRO A 100 16.77 15.13 -2.49
C PRO A 100 17.56 13.83 -2.56
N ARG A 101 16.90 12.70 -2.50
CA ARG A 101 17.47 11.37 -2.56
C ARG A 101 16.68 10.57 -3.61
N ARG A 102 17.38 9.85 -4.43
CA ARG A 102 16.74 9.01 -5.44
C ARG A 102 16.63 7.58 -4.95
N TYR A 103 15.54 6.94 -5.31
CA TYR A 103 15.38 5.50 -5.07
C TYR A 103 16.24 4.73 -6.04
N GLU A 104 16.81 3.64 -5.56
CA GLU A 104 17.57 2.72 -6.39
C GLU A 104 16.67 1.59 -6.88
N ARG A 105 17.06 0.96 -7.97
CA ARG A 105 16.32 -0.16 -8.55
C ARG A 105 16.02 -1.25 -7.51
N GLY A 106 17.04 -1.64 -6.74
CA GLY A 106 16.89 -2.69 -5.73
C GLY A 106 15.90 -2.33 -4.63
N GLU A 107 15.80 -1.05 -4.28
CA GLU A 107 14.80 -0.60 -3.31
C GLU A 107 13.39 -0.81 -3.85
N VAL A 108 13.13 -0.40 -5.08
CA VAL A 108 11.81 -0.52 -5.70
C VAL A 108 11.45 -1.98 -5.92
N GLU A 109 12.41 -2.84 -6.27
CA GLU A 109 12.18 -4.28 -6.38
C GLU A 109 11.63 -4.84 -5.06
N LYS A 110 12.22 -4.44 -3.95
CA LYS A 110 11.77 -4.88 -2.63
C LYS A 110 10.39 -4.33 -2.28
N LEU A 111 10.12 -3.08 -2.65
CA LEU A 111 8.81 -2.49 -2.42
C LEU A 111 7.73 -3.19 -3.26
N LEU A 112 8.04 -3.52 -4.51
CA LEU A 112 7.10 -4.27 -5.36
C LEU A 112 6.84 -5.67 -4.81
N ALA A 113 7.88 -6.35 -4.35
CA ALA A 113 7.73 -7.67 -3.73
C ALA A 113 6.84 -7.58 -2.48
N PHE A 114 7.03 -6.53 -1.68
CA PHE A 114 6.15 -6.28 -0.54
C PHE A 114 4.71 -6.05 -0.98
N ALA A 115 4.50 -5.25 -2.03
CA ALA A 115 3.16 -4.97 -2.52
C ALA A 115 2.41 -6.25 -2.92
N GLU A 116 3.11 -7.22 -3.49
CA GLU A 116 2.52 -8.52 -3.83
C GLU A 116 2.15 -9.32 -2.58
N ARG A 117 3.03 -9.35 -1.58
CA ARG A 117 2.71 -10.01 -0.29
C ARG A 117 1.56 -9.32 0.43
N PHE A 118 1.53 -7.99 0.34
CA PHE A 118 0.48 -7.16 0.92
C PHE A 118 -0.87 -7.48 0.29
N GLU A 119 -0.93 -7.50 -1.03
CA GLU A 119 -2.16 -7.84 -1.74
C GLU A 119 -2.65 -9.24 -1.36
N GLU A 120 -1.75 -10.21 -1.36
CA GLU A 120 -2.08 -11.59 -1.02
C GLU A 120 -2.62 -11.71 0.40
N ALA A 121 -2.04 -10.98 1.36
CA ALA A 121 -2.47 -11.01 2.74
C ALA A 121 -3.84 -10.37 2.97
N ILE A 122 -4.21 -9.38 2.14
CA ILE A 122 -5.36 -8.52 2.39
C ILE A 122 -6.55 -8.80 1.47
N LYS A 123 -6.32 -9.32 0.28
CA LYS A 123 -7.39 -9.44 -0.74
C LYS A 123 -8.60 -10.24 -0.25
N ASP A 124 -8.41 -11.20 0.62
CA ASP A 124 -9.47 -12.06 1.13
C ASP A 124 -9.95 -11.67 2.54
N VAL A 125 -9.44 -10.60 3.07
CA VAL A 125 -9.89 -10.11 4.39
C VAL A 125 -11.31 -9.59 4.37
#